data_636c104b601067651e1f4f0c2823acd6
#
_entry.id   636c104b601067651e1f4f0c2823acd6
#
_cell.length_a   1.000
_cell.length_b   1.000
_cell.length_c   1.000
_cell.angle_alpha   90.00
_cell.angle_beta   90.00
_cell.angle_gamma   90.00
#
_symmetry.space_group_name_H-M   'P 1'
#
loop_
_entity.id
_entity.type
_entity.pdbx_description
1 polymer ?
#
loop_
_entity_poly.entity_id
_entity_poly.type
_entity_poly.pdbx_seq_one_letter_code
_entity_poly.pdbx_strand_id
1 'polypeptide(L)'
;NIKLMESGLPVAPLKIGALESCRELGEKVNDYIVQFRKSTMDKNTDSPLYYNYLRDNYLIDCPCPRFGSGEAKGLLTESIRGTDLFLMVDVCNHSLTYSVNGHLNHMSPDDHFQDLKRIIAAANGKAHRVNVLMPFLYESRQHKRTKRESLDSALALQELIDMGVSNIFTFDAHDPRVQNSIPLHGFDSFNPPYQFMKALLKAEPDLKVDKEHLMIISPDEGAMQRAVYFSNVMGVNMGMFYKRRDYSTIVNGK
;
A
#
# COMPACT_ATOMS: atom_id res chain seq x y z
N ASN A 1 1.15 -6.09 -22.74
CA ASN A 1 1.61 -5.21 -23.85
C ASN A 1 2.62 -4.20 -23.31
N ILE A 2 3.86 -4.65 -23.11
CA ILE A 2 4.99 -3.86 -22.59
C ILE A 2 5.23 -2.62 -23.45
N LYS A 3 5.12 -2.72 -24.77
CA LYS A 3 5.29 -1.59 -25.70
C LYS A 3 4.34 -0.41 -25.53
N LEU A 4 3.16 -0.61 -24.95
CA LEU A 4 2.19 0.48 -24.66
C LEU A 4 2.57 1.25 -23.39
N MET A 5 3.34 0.65 -22.48
CA MET A 5 3.87 1.35 -21.28
C MET A 5 5.11 2.19 -21.61
N GLU A 6 5.80 1.91 -22.72
CA GLU A 6 7.03 2.57 -23.15
C GLU A 6 6.81 3.91 -23.88
N SER A 7 5.58 4.24 -24.26
CA SER A 7 5.27 5.47 -25.03
C SER A 7 4.98 6.70 -24.16
N GLY A 8 4.92 6.55 -22.84
CA GLY A 8 4.65 7.64 -21.91
C GLY A 8 5.94 8.32 -21.43
N LEU A 9 6.03 9.63 -21.61
CA LEU A 9 7.07 10.42 -20.96
C LEU A 9 6.91 10.32 -19.43
N PRO A 10 8.01 10.20 -18.67
CA PRO A 10 7.93 10.24 -17.22
C PRO A 10 7.38 11.60 -16.76
N VAL A 11 6.47 11.59 -15.79
CA VAL A 11 5.85 12.80 -15.22
C VAL A 11 6.93 13.71 -14.61
N ALA A 12 7.86 13.09 -13.89
CA ALA A 12 9.01 13.74 -13.25
C ALA A 12 10.03 12.65 -12.84
N PRO A 13 11.24 13.01 -12.40
CA PRO A 13 12.20 12.06 -11.84
C PRO A 13 11.61 11.35 -10.63
N LEU A 14 11.65 10.01 -10.64
CA LEU A 14 11.10 9.18 -9.56
C LEU A 14 11.96 9.24 -8.31
N LYS A 15 11.32 9.36 -7.16
CA LYS A 15 11.89 9.09 -5.83
C LYS A 15 10.91 8.28 -4.97
N ILE A 16 11.47 7.37 -4.17
CA ILE A 16 10.70 6.47 -3.30
C ILE A 16 11.15 6.68 -1.87
N GLY A 17 10.28 7.20 -1.02
CA GLY A 17 10.47 7.29 0.43
C GLY A 17 9.76 6.11 1.10
N ALA A 18 10.50 5.04 1.38
CA ALA A 18 9.97 3.92 2.16
C ALA A 18 10.19 4.21 3.64
N LEU A 19 9.09 4.44 4.40
CA LEU A 19 9.16 4.58 5.83
C LEU A 19 9.68 3.27 6.46
N GLU A 20 10.21 3.33 7.67
CA GLU A 20 10.84 2.18 8.32
C GLU A 20 9.92 0.95 8.35
N SER A 21 8.61 1.16 8.53
CA SER A 21 7.61 0.08 8.54
C SER A 21 7.46 -0.64 7.18
N CYS A 22 7.90 -0.02 6.09
CA CYS A 22 7.75 -0.53 4.73
C CYS A 22 9.10 -0.67 3.99
N ARG A 23 10.23 -0.58 4.71
CA ARG A 23 11.59 -0.55 4.14
C ARG A 23 11.87 -1.77 3.26
N GLU A 24 11.64 -2.97 3.76
CA GLU A 24 11.91 -4.21 3.02
C GLU A 24 11.13 -4.30 1.70
N LEU A 25 9.86 -3.90 1.70
CA LEU A 25 9.06 -3.83 0.47
C LEU A 25 9.58 -2.74 -0.47
N GLY A 26 9.96 -1.58 0.08
CA GLY A 26 10.54 -0.48 -0.69
C GLY A 26 11.82 -0.88 -1.41
N GLU A 27 12.71 -1.62 -0.74
CA GLU A 27 13.94 -2.16 -1.34
C GLU A 27 13.64 -3.12 -2.50
N LYS A 28 12.71 -4.06 -2.31
CA LYS A 28 12.27 -5.00 -3.37
C LYS A 28 11.65 -4.26 -4.56
N VAL A 29 10.84 -3.23 -4.30
CA VAL A 29 10.24 -2.40 -5.36
C VAL A 29 11.31 -1.61 -6.10
N ASN A 30 12.26 -1.02 -5.39
CA ASN A 30 13.40 -0.33 -5.99
C ASN A 30 14.18 -1.23 -6.95
N ASP A 31 14.57 -2.41 -6.48
CA ASP A 31 15.36 -3.36 -7.26
C ASP A 31 14.62 -3.80 -8.53
N TYR A 32 13.32 -4.06 -8.39
CA TYR A 32 12.48 -4.40 -9.53
C TYR A 32 12.40 -3.25 -10.55
N ILE A 33 12.21 -2.01 -10.11
CA ILE A 33 12.14 -0.83 -11.00
C ILE A 33 13.48 -0.60 -11.68
N VAL A 34 14.59 -0.73 -10.94
CA VAL A 34 15.95 -0.61 -11.51
C VAL A 34 16.16 -1.63 -12.63
N GLN A 35 15.86 -2.90 -12.37
CA GLN A 35 15.98 -3.97 -13.35
C GLN A 35 15.05 -3.75 -14.56
N PHE A 36 13.78 -3.43 -14.29
CA PHE A 36 12.78 -3.18 -15.33
C PHE A 36 13.20 -2.03 -16.25
N ARG A 37 13.58 -0.89 -15.69
CA ARG A 37 14.00 0.28 -16.48
C ARG A 37 15.28 0.01 -17.28
N LYS A 38 16.27 -0.69 -16.70
CA LYS A 38 17.49 -1.08 -17.41
C LYS A 38 17.23 -2.05 -18.57
N SER A 39 16.23 -2.94 -18.43
CA SER A 39 15.89 -3.93 -19.46
C SER A 39 15.00 -3.40 -20.57
N THR A 40 14.19 -2.36 -20.29
CA THR A 40 13.18 -1.86 -21.23
C THR A 40 13.63 -0.63 -22.00
N MET A 41 14.65 0.09 -21.53
CA MET A 41 15.15 1.27 -22.24
C MET A 41 16.03 0.92 -23.42
N ASP A 42 15.63 1.42 -24.58
CA ASP A 42 16.44 1.40 -25.78
C ASP A 42 17.66 2.35 -25.63
N LYS A 43 18.77 2.06 -26.33
CA LYS A 43 20.04 2.77 -26.17
C LYS A 43 20.05 4.25 -26.59
N ASN A 44 18.90 4.82 -26.99
CA ASN A 44 18.75 6.20 -27.47
C ASN A 44 18.17 7.16 -26.40
N THR A 45 18.70 7.11 -25.19
CA THR A 45 18.19 7.88 -24.04
C THR A 45 18.89 9.19 -23.77
N ASP A 46 19.57 9.77 -24.75
CA ASP A 46 20.24 11.07 -24.59
C ASP A 46 19.27 12.28 -24.57
N SER A 47 17.95 12.03 -24.65
CA SER A 47 16.97 13.09 -24.56
C SER A 47 16.89 13.67 -23.14
N PRO A 48 16.90 15.01 -22.98
CA PRO A 48 16.71 15.68 -21.69
C PRO A 48 15.41 15.27 -20.96
N LEU A 49 14.42 14.73 -21.70
CA LEU A 49 13.16 14.24 -21.15
C LEU A 49 13.32 13.03 -20.24
N TYR A 50 14.42 12.28 -20.38
CA TYR A 50 14.76 11.13 -19.55
C TYR A 50 15.80 11.44 -18.47
N TYR A 51 16.01 12.71 -18.19
CA TYR A 51 16.93 13.12 -17.11
C TYR A 51 16.56 12.44 -15.79
N ASN A 52 17.54 11.79 -15.17
CA ASN A 52 17.36 10.98 -13.96
C ASN A 52 16.36 9.82 -14.05
N TYR A 53 15.99 9.38 -15.26
CA TYR A 53 15.11 8.22 -15.44
C TYR A 53 15.83 6.90 -15.12
N LEU A 54 17.06 6.72 -15.60
CA LEU A 54 17.90 5.57 -15.25
C LEU A 54 18.76 5.91 -14.04
N ARG A 55 18.53 5.19 -12.95
CA ARG A 55 19.32 5.27 -11.71
C ARG A 55 19.57 3.87 -11.17
N ASP A 56 20.61 3.73 -10.38
CA ASP A 56 20.89 2.49 -9.64
C ASP A 56 20.08 2.41 -8.33
N ASN A 57 19.54 3.53 -7.87
CA ASN A 57 18.72 3.61 -6.68
C ASN A 57 17.74 4.79 -6.76
N TYR A 58 16.47 4.54 -6.45
CA TYR A 58 15.39 5.54 -6.36
C TYR A 58 14.97 5.82 -4.91
N LEU A 59 15.45 4.99 -3.96
CA LEU A 59 15.12 5.17 -2.55
C LEU A 59 15.77 6.43 -1.99
N ILE A 60 15.03 7.08 -1.09
CA ILE A 60 15.52 8.14 -0.22
C ILE A 60 15.21 7.78 1.23
N ASP A 61 16.08 8.19 2.14
CA ASP A 61 15.81 8.02 3.56
C ASP A 61 14.82 9.08 4.06
N CYS A 62 13.82 8.59 4.79
CA CYS A 62 12.76 9.42 5.37
C CYS A 62 12.52 9.03 6.85
N PRO A 63 13.51 9.21 7.73
CA PRO A 63 13.39 8.83 9.12
C PRO A 63 12.44 9.72 9.90
N CYS A 64 11.80 9.14 10.93
CA CYS A 64 10.96 9.84 11.90
C CYS A 64 11.51 9.63 13.33
N PRO A 65 12.62 10.30 13.68
CA PRO A 65 13.21 10.18 15.02
C PRO A 65 12.24 10.65 16.10
N ARG A 66 12.18 9.88 17.19
CA ARG A 66 11.33 10.15 18.35
C ARG A 66 12.07 10.99 19.40
N PHE A 67 11.36 11.91 20.03
CA PHE A 67 11.76 12.54 21.26
C PHE A 67 11.44 11.66 22.48
N GLY A 68 12.03 11.95 23.63
CA GLY A 68 11.77 11.18 24.86
C GLY A 68 10.30 11.18 25.31
N SER A 69 9.51 12.18 24.88
CA SER A 69 8.06 12.26 25.09
C SER A 69 7.24 11.31 24.19
N GLY A 70 7.87 10.70 23.17
CA GLY A 70 7.18 9.91 22.14
C GLY A 70 6.77 10.70 20.89
N GLU A 71 6.82 12.03 20.93
CA GLU A 71 6.66 12.86 19.73
C GLU A 71 7.76 12.57 18.71
N ALA A 72 7.50 12.87 17.45
CA ALA A 72 8.48 12.67 16.39
C ALA A 72 8.53 13.85 15.42
N LYS A 73 9.58 13.89 14.61
CA LYS A 73 9.68 14.77 13.44
C LYS A 73 9.98 13.95 12.19
N GLY A 74 9.38 14.32 11.05
CA GLY A 74 9.73 13.76 9.76
C GLY A 74 10.95 14.45 9.16
N LEU A 75 11.86 13.68 8.57
CA LEU A 75 13.04 14.18 7.88
C LEU A 75 13.12 13.58 6.48
N LEU A 76 13.59 14.38 5.53
CA LEU A 76 13.99 13.91 4.20
C LEU A 76 15.49 14.21 4.06
N THR A 77 16.28 13.18 3.80
CA THR A 77 17.76 13.29 3.78
C THR A 77 18.31 13.85 2.48
N GLU A 78 17.47 13.90 1.42
CA GLU A 78 17.84 14.47 0.13
C GLU A 78 16.76 15.42 -0.41
N SER A 79 17.13 16.20 -1.42
CA SER A 79 16.19 17.06 -2.14
C SER A 79 15.18 16.22 -2.94
N ILE A 80 13.91 16.54 -2.76
CA ILE A 80 12.79 15.97 -3.52
C ILE A 80 12.17 16.98 -4.49
N ARG A 81 12.83 18.11 -4.69
CA ARG A 81 12.32 19.20 -5.52
C ARG A 81 12.08 18.73 -6.95
N GLY A 82 10.86 18.96 -7.44
CA GLY A 82 10.44 18.64 -8.80
C GLY A 82 10.38 17.15 -9.11
N THR A 83 10.37 16.27 -8.09
CA THR A 83 10.29 14.81 -8.29
C THR A 83 8.86 14.30 -8.20
N ASP A 84 8.62 13.15 -8.83
CA ASP A 84 7.44 12.31 -8.59
C ASP A 84 7.76 11.43 -7.37
N LEU A 85 7.28 11.85 -6.20
CA LEU A 85 7.59 11.23 -4.92
C LEU A 85 6.54 10.18 -4.56
N PHE A 86 6.98 8.95 -4.32
CA PHE A 86 6.16 7.88 -3.78
C PHE A 86 6.56 7.62 -2.32
N LEU A 87 5.62 7.74 -1.40
CA LEU A 87 5.81 7.41 0.01
C LEU A 87 5.14 6.08 0.31
N MET A 88 5.90 5.15 0.89
CA MET A 88 5.44 3.81 1.23
C MET A 88 5.41 3.63 2.73
N VAL A 89 4.27 3.17 3.27
CA VAL A 89 4.08 2.92 4.70
C VAL A 89 3.24 1.67 4.93
N ASP A 90 3.72 0.75 5.76
CA ASP A 90 2.92 -0.35 6.29
C ASP A 90 2.39 0.00 7.68
N VAL A 91 1.11 0.36 7.74
CA VAL A 91 0.45 0.74 8.99
C VAL A 91 0.19 -0.45 9.92
N CYS A 92 0.30 -1.68 9.41
CA CYS A 92 0.10 -2.90 10.18
C CYS A 92 1.40 -3.51 10.75
N ASN A 93 2.54 -2.87 10.54
CA ASN A 93 3.81 -3.36 11.06
C ASN A 93 3.93 -3.13 12.57
N HIS A 94 3.68 -4.18 13.36
CA HIS A 94 3.77 -4.15 14.81
C HIS A 94 5.16 -4.50 15.36
N SER A 95 6.14 -4.76 14.50
CA SER A 95 7.50 -5.13 14.93
C SER A 95 8.33 -3.92 15.39
N LEU A 96 8.01 -2.73 14.90
CA LEU A 96 8.73 -1.52 15.25
C LEU A 96 8.34 -1.00 16.63
N THR A 97 9.35 -0.53 17.36
CA THR A 97 9.20 -0.03 18.72
C THR A 97 9.90 1.31 18.90
N TYR A 98 9.44 2.07 19.87
CA TYR A 98 10.10 3.29 20.34
C TYR A 98 9.99 3.41 21.86
N SER A 99 10.87 4.20 22.47
CA SER A 99 10.87 4.40 23.90
C SER A 99 10.23 5.74 24.30
N VAL A 100 9.36 5.70 25.30
CA VAL A 100 8.77 6.88 25.95
C VAL A 100 9.09 6.81 27.42
N ASN A 101 9.83 7.79 27.92
CA ASN A 101 10.24 7.85 29.34
C ASN A 101 10.85 6.54 29.86
N GLY A 102 11.63 5.85 29.01
CA GLY A 102 12.26 4.57 29.32
C GLY A 102 11.38 3.32 29.15
N HIS A 103 10.13 3.48 28.78
CA HIS A 103 9.23 2.35 28.49
C HIS A 103 9.17 2.06 26.98
N LEU A 104 9.31 0.78 26.64
CA LEU A 104 9.21 0.31 25.25
C LEU A 104 7.74 0.24 24.81
N ASN A 105 7.44 0.86 23.69
CA ASN A 105 6.11 0.86 23.08
C ASN A 105 6.22 0.31 21.65
N HIS A 106 5.28 -0.54 21.26
CA HIS A 106 5.12 -0.94 19.87
C HIS A 106 4.37 0.13 19.09
N MET A 107 4.80 0.37 17.86
CA MET A 107 4.12 1.32 16.98
C MET A 107 2.73 0.80 16.62
N SER A 108 1.74 1.64 16.83
CA SER A 108 0.36 1.41 16.40
C SER A 108 0.15 1.81 14.93
N PRO A 109 -0.97 1.43 14.30
CA PRO A 109 -1.37 1.98 12.99
C PRO A 109 -1.41 3.51 12.97
N ASP A 110 -1.84 4.14 14.06
CA ASP A 110 -1.90 5.61 14.21
C ASP A 110 -0.49 6.21 14.22
N ASP A 111 0.47 5.57 14.90
CA ASP A 111 1.87 6.01 14.90
C ASP A 111 2.45 6.00 13.48
N HIS A 112 2.22 4.94 12.72
CA HIS A 112 2.69 4.82 11.34
C HIS A 112 2.01 5.84 10.42
N PHE A 113 0.71 6.01 10.56
CA PHE A 113 -0.03 7.00 9.78
C PHE A 113 0.40 8.43 10.11
N GLN A 114 0.65 8.72 11.39
CA GLN A 114 1.18 10.03 11.79
C GLN A 114 2.60 10.26 11.28
N ASP A 115 3.45 9.23 11.21
CA ASP A 115 4.79 9.35 10.63
C ASP A 115 4.71 9.62 9.12
N LEU A 116 3.79 8.97 8.39
CA LEU A 116 3.52 9.31 6.99
C LEU A 116 3.19 10.79 6.82
N LYS A 117 2.29 11.33 7.64
CA LYS A 117 1.91 12.75 7.60
C LYS A 117 3.10 13.68 7.89
N ARG A 118 3.99 13.30 8.82
CA ARG A 118 5.23 14.06 9.10
C ARG A 118 6.15 14.12 7.88
N ILE A 119 6.28 13.01 7.14
CA ILE A 119 7.10 12.98 5.91
C ILE A 119 6.45 13.79 4.79
N ILE A 120 5.12 13.72 4.61
CA ILE A 120 4.40 14.57 3.66
C ILE A 120 4.63 16.06 4.01
N ALA A 121 4.51 16.42 5.27
CA ALA A 121 4.78 17.79 5.74
C ALA A 121 6.23 18.21 5.50
N ALA A 122 7.20 17.31 5.70
CA ALA A 122 8.62 17.58 5.42
C ALA A 122 8.88 17.82 3.92
N ALA A 123 8.11 17.21 3.02
CA ALA A 123 8.17 17.48 1.58
C ALA A 123 7.75 18.92 1.25
N ASN A 124 6.89 19.53 2.07
CA ASN A 124 6.53 20.94 2.03
C ASN A 124 6.18 21.46 0.62
N GLY A 125 5.40 20.70 -0.14
CA GLY A 125 4.96 21.07 -1.49
C GLY A 125 6.08 21.22 -2.53
N LYS A 126 7.29 20.73 -2.27
CA LYS A 126 8.44 20.89 -3.19
C LYS A 126 8.54 19.78 -4.22
N ALA A 127 7.94 18.62 -3.98
CA ALA A 127 7.79 17.59 -4.98
C ALA A 127 6.86 18.07 -6.12
N HIS A 128 7.08 17.56 -7.33
CA HIS A 128 6.15 17.81 -8.43
C HIS A 128 4.79 17.15 -8.13
N ARG A 129 4.84 15.94 -7.56
CA ARG A 129 3.67 15.18 -7.16
C ARG A 129 4.03 14.30 -5.95
N VAL A 130 3.09 14.14 -5.03
CA VAL A 130 3.22 13.21 -3.89
C VAL A 130 2.18 12.11 -4.04
N ASN A 131 2.64 10.88 -4.00
CA ASN A 131 1.82 9.68 -4.06
C ASN A 131 2.05 8.85 -2.79
N VAL A 132 1.02 8.20 -2.28
CA VAL A 132 1.10 7.35 -1.11
C VAL A 132 0.75 5.92 -1.48
N LEU A 133 1.58 4.96 -1.06
CA LEU A 133 1.31 3.54 -1.18
C LEU A 133 1.24 2.94 0.24
N MET A 134 0.05 2.44 0.58
CA MET A 134 -0.20 1.70 1.81
C MET A 134 -0.60 0.27 1.44
N PRO A 135 0.28 -0.75 1.64
CA PRO A 135 -0.08 -2.14 1.35
C PRO A 135 -1.37 -2.57 2.03
N PHE A 136 -1.59 -2.14 3.26
CA PHE A 136 -2.87 -2.20 3.95
C PHE A 136 -3.40 -0.78 4.14
N LEU A 137 -4.62 -0.51 3.64
CA LEU A 137 -5.21 0.83 3.75
C LEU A 137 -5.59 1.13 5.20
N TYR A 138 -5.04 2.21 5.75
CA TYR A 138 -5.34 2.69 7.09
C TYR A 138 -6.84 2.94 7.26
N GLU A 139 -7.41 2.46 8.39
CA GLU A 139 -8.84 2.57 8.75
C GLU A 139 -9.84 2.01 7.73
N SER A 140 -9.38 1.14 6.81
CA SER A 140 -10.22 0.60 5.72
C SER A 140 -11.45 -0.17 6.19
N ARG A 141 -11.45 -0.67 7.45
CA ARG A 141 -12.60 -1.38 8.03
C ARG A 141 -13.71 -0.43 8.47
N GLN A 142 -13.38 0.82 8.79
CA GLN A 142 -14.34 1.86 9.17
C GLN A 142 -14.76 2.69 7.95
N HIS A 143 -15.22 2.00 6.90
CA HIS A 143 -15.62 2.55 5.59
C HIS A 143 -17.09 2.95 5.49
N LYS A 144 -17.90 2.61 6.48
CA LYS A 144 -19.33 2.96 6.59
C LYS A 144 -19.70 3.17 8.06
N ARG A 145 -20.69 4.00 8.31
CA ARG A 145 -21.28 4.16 9.63
C ARG A 145 -22.78 3.91 9.56
N THR A 146 -23.31 3.27 10.58
CA THR A 146 -24.73 2.93 10.71
C THR A 146 -25.39 3.61 11.90
N LYS A 147 -24.59 4.11 12.83
CA LYS A 147 -25.03 4.78 14.06
C LYS A 147 -24.21 6.05 14.29
N ARG A 148 -24.01 6.44 15.54
CA ARG A 148 -23.15 7.56 15.97
C ARG A 148 -21.69 7.08 16.02
N GLU A 149 -21.12 6.83 14.89
CA GLU A 149 -19.75 6.32 14.69
C GLU A 149 -18.96 7.33 13.87
N SER A 150 -17.66 7.37 14.07
CA SER A 150 -16.76 8.07 13.15
C SER A 150 -16.69 7.37 11.78
N LEU A 151 -16.25 8.06 10.75
CA LEU A 151 -16.01 7.51 9.41
C LEU A 151 -14.54 7.66 9.08
N ASP A 152 -13.70 6.91 9.82
CA ASP A 152 -12.25 7.13 9.87
C ASP A 152 -11.56 6.86 8.54
N SER A 153 -12.06 5.90 7.76
CA SER A 153 -11.54 5.66 6.40
C SER A 153 -11.65 6.90 5.51
N ALA A 154 -12.81 7.56 5.52
CA ALA A 154 -13.02 8.77 4.71
C ALA A 154 -12.19 9.95 5.22
N LEU A 155 -12.15 10.13 6.56
CA LEU A 155 -11.36 11.20 7.19
C LEU A 155 -9.88 11.05 6.87
N ALA A 156 -9.32 9.84 6.98
CA ALA A 156 -7.92 9.57 6.69
C ALA A 156 -7.56 9.86 5.24
N LEU A 157 -8.41 9.45 4.28
CA LEU A 157 -8.17 9.73 2.87
C LEU A 157 -8.25 11.23 2.56
N GLN A 158 -9.27 11.92 3.09
CA GLN A 158 -9.43 13.37 2.91
C GLN A 158 -8.25 14.14 3.52
N GLU A 159 -7.79 13.77 4.70
CA GLU A 159 -6.64 14.38 5.35
C GLU A 159 -5.37 14.29 4.48
N LEU A 160 -5.09 13.13 3.88
CA LEU A 160 -3.95 12.99 2.97
C LEU A 160 -4.08 13.90 1.73
N ILE A 161 -5.29 13.98 1.17
CA ILE A 161 -5.56 14.86 0.02
C ILE A 161 -5.36 16.33 0.39
N ASP A 162 -5.89 16.76 1.54
CA ASP A 162 -5.73 18.13 2.05
C ASP A 162 -4.26 18.48 2.33
N MET A 163 -3.43 17.48 2.63
CA MET A 163 -1.97 17.63 2.74
C MET A 163 -1.24 17.66 1.39
N GLY A 164 -1.95 17.55 0.25
CA GLY A 164 -1.40 17.64 -1.09
C GLY A 164 -1.00 16.30 -1.73
N VAL A 165 -1.50 15.19 -1.21
CA VAL A 165 -1.34 13.88 -1.86
C VAL A 165 -2.20 13.83 -3.11
N SER A 166 -1.62 13.44 -4.24
CA SER A 166 -2.31 13.36 -5.53
C SER A 166 -2.95 12.01 -5.78
N ASN A 167 -2.27 10.93 -5.40
CA ASN A 167 -2.76 9.57 -5.64
C ASN A 167 -2.48 8.69 -4.42
N ILE A 168 -3.40 7.78 -4.16
CA ILE A 168 -3.31 6.79 -3.08
C ILE A 168 -3.41 5.38 -3.69
N PHE A 169 -2.46 4.52 -3.36
CA PHE A 169 -2.38 3.13 -3.82
C PHE A 169 -2.47 2.19 -2.63
N THR A 170 -3.23 1.12 -2.79
CA THR A 170 -3.33 0.05 -1.78
C THR A 170 -3.52 -1.31 -2.45
N PHE A 171 -3.40 -2.39 -1.67
CA PHE A 171 -3.75 -3.73 -2.13
C PHE A 171 -5.08 -4.15 -1.49
N ASP A 172 -6.00 -4.62 -2.31
CA ASP A 172 -7.23 -5.29 -1.91
C ASP A 172 -7.99 -4.56 -0.80
N ALA A 173 -8.37 -3.31 -1.07
CA ALA A 173 -9.13 -2.48 -0.13
C ALA A 173 -10.34 -3.26 0.41
N HIS A 174 -10.56 -3.20 1.72
CA HIS A 174 -11.65 -3.92 2.40
C HIS A 174 -13.02 -3.67 1.75
N ASP A 175 -13.26 -2.44 1.34
CA ASP A 175 -14.39 -2.05 0.48
C ASP A 175 -13.89 -1.04 -0.56
N PRO A 176 -13.97 -1.35 -1.86
CA PRO A 176 -13.46 -0.47 -2.91
C PRO A 176 -14.19 0.88 -2.99
N ARG A 177 -15.37 1.00 -2.37
CA ARG A 177 -16.15 2.26 -2.33
C ARG A 177 -15.52 3.34 -1.44
N VAL A 178 -14.46 3.03 -0.68
CA VAL A 178 -13.70 4.04 0.07
C VAL A 178 -13.22 5.19 -0.82
N GLN A 179 -12.93 4.90 -2.11
CA GLN A 179 -12.56 5.91 -3.12
C GLN A 179 -13.61 7.01 -3.31
N ASN A 180 -14.89 6.74 -3.00
CA ASN A 180 -15.97 7.72 -3.12
C ASN A 180 -15.81 8.92 -2.17
N SER A 181 -14.96 8.81 -1.13
CA SER A 181 -14.65 9.92 -0.24
C SER A 181 -13.72 10.97 -0.86
N ILE A 182 -13.02 10.61 -1.94
CA ILE A 182 -12.04 11.47 -2.64
C ILE A 182 -12.24 11.44 -4.16
N PRO A 183 -13.44 11.81 -4.68
CA PRO A 183 -13.86 11.53 -6.06
C PRO A 183 -13.06 12.28 -7.14
N LEU A 184 -12.28 13.29 -6.76
CA LEU A 184 -11.47 14.09 -7.70
C LEU A 184 -9.97 13.72 -7.66
N HIS A 185 -9.59 12.68 -6.92
CA HIS A 185 -8.19 12.29 -6.73
C HIS A 185 -7.99 10.83 -7.12
N GLY A 186 -6.75 10.47 -7.47
CA GLY A 186 -6.40 9.11 -7.86
C GLY A 186 -6.46 8.16 -6.64
N PHE A 187 -7.19 7.07 -6.81
CA PHE A 187 -7.21 5.97 -5.86
C PHE A 187 -7.18 4.65 -6.64
N ASP A 188 -6.16 3.85 -6.40
CA ASP A 188 -6.01 2.55 -7.02
C ASP A 188 -5.88 1.44 -5.96
N SER A 189 -6.77 0.46 -6.05
CA SER A 189 -6.71 -0.75 -5.25
C SER A 189 -6.29 -1.91 -6.14
N PHE A 190 -5.06 -2.40 -5.95
CA PHE A 190 -4.56 -3.55 -6.70
C PHE A 190 -5.09 -4.85 -6.12
N ASN A 191 -5.67 -5.68 -6.96
CA ASN A 191 -6.13 -7.01 -6.58
C ASN A 191 -5.04 -8.04 -6.92
N PRO A 192 -4.42 -8.71 -5.95
CA PRO A 192 -3.31 -9.65 -6.14
C PRO A 192 -3.69 -11.11 -6.44
N PRO A 193 -4.94 -11.52 -6.78
CA PRO A 193 -5.29 -12.93 -6.95
C PRO A 193 -4.38 -13.69 -7.91
N TYR A 194 -3.99 -13.06 -9.02
CA TYR A 194 -3.08 -13.68 -9.97
C TYR A 194 -1.72 -14.01 -9.34
N GLN A 195 -1.18 -13.12 -8.53
CA GLN A 195 0.11 -13.35 -7.85
C GLN A 195 -0.01 -14.46 -6.80
N PHE A 196 -1.13 -14.52 -6.08
CA PHE A 196 -1.39 -15.62 -5.14
C PHE A 196 -1.51 -16.96 -5.84
N MET A 197 -2.28 -17.05 -6.94
CA MET A 197 -2.39 -18.28 -7.73
C MET A 197 -1.03 -18.73 -8.25
N LYS A 198 -0.24 -17.82 -8.80
CA LYS A 198 1.11 -18.10 -9.29
C LYS A 198 2.04 -18.59 -8.16
N ALA A 199 1.96 -17.97 -7.00
CA ALA A 199 2.74 -18.37 -5.83
C ALA A 199 2.31 -19.75 -5.31
N LEU A 200 1.01 -20.03 -5.24
CA LEU A 200 0.46 -21.32 -4.85
C LEU A 200 0.95 -22.44 -5.78
N LEU A 201 0.81 -22.27 -7.08
CA LEU A 201 1.24 -23.28 -8.06
C LEU A 201 2.77 -23.50 -8.07
N LYS A 202 3.53 -22.48 -7.67
CA LYS A 202 4.98 -22.61 -7.49
C LYS A 202 5.35 -23.34 -6.21
N ALA A 203 4.61 -23.08 -5.12
CA ALA A 203 4.84 -23.69 -3.81
C ALA A 203 4.40 -25.17 -3.78
N GLU A 204 3.32 -25.48 -4.49
CA GLU A 204 2.71 -26.80 -4.55
C GLU A 204 2.68 -27.31 -6.01
N PRO A 205 3.82 -27.76 -6.58
CA PRO A 205 3.92 -28.16 -7.98
C PRO A 205 3.03 -29.36 -8.35
N ASP A 206 2.75 -30.21 -7.37
CA ASP A 206 1.94 -31.43 -7.54
C ASP A 206 0.43 -31.19 -7.34
N LEU A 207 0.02 -29.94 -7.09
CA LEU A 207 -1.37 -29.58 -6.90
C LEU A 207 -2.18 -29.82 -8.18
N LYS A 208 -3.15 -30.72 -8.09
CA LYS A 208 -4.09 -30.99 -9.20
C LYS A 208 -5.17 -29.91 -9.21
N VAL A 209 -5.15 -29.06 -10.25
CA VAL A 209 -6.10 -27.97 -10.44
C VAL A 209 -7.26 -28.46 -11.31
N ASP A 210 -8.19 -29.19 -10.70
CA ASP A 210 -9.41 -29.66 -11.33
C ASP A 210 -10.56 -29.72 -10.29
N LYS A 211 -11.79 -29.96 -10.75
CA LYS A 211 -12.99 -29.95 -9.91
C LYS A 211 -13.08 -31.12 -8.92
N GLU A 212 -12.30 -32.18 -9.12
CA GLU A 212 -12.31 -33.37 -8.27
C GLU A 212 -11.32 -33.26 -7.11
N HIS A 213 -10.23 -32.51 -7.30
CA HIS A 213 -9.12 -32.45 -6.34
C HIS A 213 -8.98 -31.10 -5.64
N LEU A 214 -9.55 -30.01 -6.20
CA LEU A 214 -9.41 -28.67 -5.63
C LEU A 214 -10.76 -27.96 -5.53
N MET A 215 -10.98 -27.32 -4.38
CA MET A 215 -12.11 -26.44 -4.14
C MET A 215 -11.62 -25.14 -3.48
N ILE A 216 -12.13 -24.01 -3.90
CA ILE A 216 -11.92 -22.72 -3.24
C ILE A 216 -13.02 -22.52 -2.21
N ILE A 217 -12.66 -22.26 -0.97
CA ILE A 217 -13.63 -22.05 0.11
C ILE A 217 -13.55 -20.63 0.63
N SER A 218 -14.67 -19.90 0.59
CA SER A 218 -14.79 -18.61 1.25
C SER A 218 -14.97 -18.81 2.76
N PRO A 219 -14.19 -18.12 3.61
CA PRO A 219 -14.31 -18.23 5.07
C PRO A 219 -15.59 -17.58 5.63
N ASP A 220 -16.18 -16.64 4.89
CA ASP A 220 -17.42 -15.94 5.24
C ASP A 220 -18.03 -15.24 4.01
N GLU A 221 -19.18 -14.59 4.21
CA GLU A 221 -19.88 -13.85 3.13
C GLU A 221 -19.04 -12.67 2.59
N GLY A 222 -18.22 -12.04 3.41
CA GLY A 222 -17.39 -10.89 3.03
C GLY A 222 -16.30 -11.24 2.02
N ALA A 223 -15.78 -12.46 2.06
CA ALA A 223 -14.74 -12.94 1.15
C ALA A 223 -15.31 -13.63 -0.11
N MET A 224 -16.64 -13.76 -0.24
CA MET A 224 -17.28 -14.53 -1.31
C MET A 224 -16.87 -14.07 -2.72
N GLN A 225 -16.84 -12.77 -2.98
CA GLN A 225 -16.48 -12.25 -4.31
C GLN A 225 -15.05 -12.64 -4.71
N ARG A 226 -14.11 -12.61 -3.75
CA ARG A 226 -12.73 -13.07 -3.99
C ARG A 226 -12.68 -14.57 -4.28
N ALA A 227 -13.40 -15.37 -3.50
CA ALA A 227 -13.47 -16.82 -3.71
C ALA A 227 -14.08 -17.18 -5.07
N VAL A 228 -15.13 -16.48 -5.50
CA VAL A 228 -15.73 -16.61 -6.84
C VAL A 228 -14.71 -16.29 -7.93
N TYR A 229 -13.94 -15.20 -7.77
CA TYR A 229 -12.92 -14.86 -8.75
C TYR A 229 -11.85 -15.97 -8.87
N PHE A 230 -11.31 -16.45 -7.73
CA PHE A 230 -10.32 -17.52 -7.72
C PHE A 230 -10.88 -18.81 -8.36
N SER A 231 -12.09 -19.23 -7.97
CA SER A 231 -12.70 -20.46 -8.50
C SER A 231 -12.96 -20.39 -10.00
N ASN A 232 -13.39 -19.23 -10.51
CA ASN A 232 -13.63 -19.02 -11.93
C ASN A 232 -12.32 -19.06 -12.74
N VAL A 233 -11.27 -18.38 -12.26
CA VAL A 233 -9.98 -18.34 -12.96
C VAL A 233 -9.31 -19.71 -12.95
N MET A 234 -9.41 -20.46 -11.86
CA MET A 234 -8.82 -21.80 -11.74
C MET A 234 -9.71 -22.90 -12.32
N GLY A 235 -10.97 -22.61 -12.66
CA GLY A 235 -11.91 -23.57 -13.22
C GLY A 235 -12.38 -24.65 -12.24
N VAL A 236 -12.37 -24.35 -10.93
CA VAL A 236 -12.72 -25.29 -9.85
C VAL A 236 -13.99 -24.88 -9.13
N ASN A 237 -14.52 -25.77 -8.28
CA ASN A 237 -15.72 -25.52 -7.48
C ASN A 237 -15.45 -24.53 -6.35
N MET A 238 -16.51 -23.85 -5.89
CA MET A 238 -16.47 -22.95 -4.74
C MET A 238 -17.41 -23.43 -3.64
N GLY A 239 -16.93 -23.35 -2.39
CA GLY A 239 -17.73 -23.51 -1.18
C GLY A 239 -17.67 -22.23 -0.32
N MET A 240 -18.54 -22.14 0.67
CA MET A 240 -18.57 -21.01 1.61
C MET A 240 -18.91 -21.51 3.01
N PHE A 241 -18.21 -20.95 4.02
CA PHE A 241 -18.60 -21.09 5.41
C PHE A 241 -19.53 -19.95 5.83
N TYR A 242 -20.59 -20.30 6.53
CA TYR A 242 -21.46 -19.30 7.16
C TYR A 242 -20.90 -18.90 8.53
N LYS A 243 -20.69 -17.61 8.72
CA LYS A 243 -20.21 -17.04 9.98
C LYS A 243 -21.34 -16.27 10.67
N ARG A 244 -21.85 -16.78 11.78
CA ARG A 244 -22.78 -16.07 12.66
C ARG A 244 -22.04 -15.46 13.83
N ARG A 245 -22.22 -14.15 14.05
CA ARG A 245 -21.78 -13.50 15.30
C ARG A 245 -22.86 -13.68 16.36
N ASP A 246 -22.51 -14.28 17.47
CA ASP A 246 -23.35 -14.31 18.65
C ASP A 246 -23.04 -13.07 19.50
N TYR A 247 -23.98 -12.13 19.52
CA TYR A 247 -23.87 -10.90 20.32
C TYR A 247 -24.38 -11.06 21.75
N SER A 248 -24.82 -12.26 22.14
CA SER A 248 -25.34 -12.53 23.47
C SER A 248 -24.24 -12.69 24.54
N THR A 249 -23.02 -12.98 24.10
CA THR A 249 -21.87 -13.20 24.98
C THR A 249 -20.73 -12.26 24.62
N ILE A 250 -20.38 -11.36 25.56
CA ILE A 250 -19.18 -10.51 25.43
C ILE A 250 -18.01 -11.29 26.03
N VAL A 251 -17.07 -11.72 25.19
CA VAL A 251 -15.83 -12.35 25.62
C VAL A 251 -14.71 -11.31 25.57
N ASN A 252 -14.05 -11.06 26.70
CA ASN A 252 -12.93 -10.11 26.82
C ASN A 252 -13.24 -8.67 26.35
N GLY A 253 -14.46 -8.16 26.63
CA GLY A 253 -14.83 -6.78 26.32
C GLY A 253 -15.05 -6.47 24.84
N LYS A 254 -15.21 -7.49 24.01
CA LYS A 254 -15.52 -7.36 22.58
C LYS A 254 -16.82 -8.05 22.24
#